data_a203631aa028910a82f462580b621f98
#
_entry.id   a203631aa028910a82f462580b621f98
#
_cell.length_a   1.000
_cell.length_b   1.000
_cell.length_c   1.000
_cell.angle_alpha   90.00
_cell.angle_beta   90.00
_cell.angle_gamma   90.00
#
_symmetry.space_group_name_H-M   'P 1'
#
loop_
_entity.id
_entity.type
_entity.pdbx_description
1 polymer ?
#
loop_
_entity_poly.entity_id
_entity_poly.type
_entity_poly.pdbx_seq_one_letter_code
_entity_poly.pdbx_strand_id
1 'polypeptide(L)'
;MAQLLLASALILAATTLHAQTRALQIFGPDHITEVYRVSLDRGALLLESIDDVIRLKSIHDSEVIITSGSVEQCTYHFVASTDLKAQNEYRTVKGPSEILSGGGIIADGEPHVHIALSSPEKGVYGGHLEKGCRVLYLAEFTVFSFSGGPPLTRKSNQNGILLLQKK
;
A
#
# COMPACT_ATOMS: atom_id res chain seq x y z
N MET A 1 65.71 -31.56 30.59
CA MET A 1 64.42 -32.08 29.95
C MET A 1 63.37 -31.05 30.16
N ALA A 2 63.06 -30.26 29.15
CA ALA A 2 62.03 -29.22 29.17
C ALA A 2 60.80 -29.74 28.41
N GLN A 3 59.67 -29.89 29.11
CA GLN A 3 58.40 -30.26 28.53
C GLN A 3 57.72 -29.00 28.00
N LEU A 4 57.54 -28.92 26.67
CA LEU A 4 56.69 -27.92 26.02
C LEU A 4 55.23 -28.35 26.17
N LEU A 5 54.41 -27.53 26.84
CA LEU A 5 52.97 -27.63 26.86
C LEU A 5 52.41 -26.84 25.68
N LEU A 6 51.90 -27.55 24.68
CA LEU A 6 51.08 -26.93 23.62
C LEU A 6 49.67 -26.69 24.13
N ALA A 7 49.28 -25.44 24.31
CA ALA A 7 47.91 -25.06 24.57
C ALA A 7 47.18 -24.87 23.22
N SER A 8 46.28 -25.81 22.90
CA SER A 8 45.41 -25.71 21.73
C SER A 8 44.23 -24.80 22.07
N ALA A 9 44.20 -23.58 21.49
CA ALA A 9 43.07 -22.67 21.58
C ALA A 9 41.99 -23.12 20.60
N LEU A 10 40.88 -23.62 21.11
CA LEU A 10 39.70 -23.94 20.35
C LEU A 10 38.94 -22.63 20.05
N ILE A 11 39.05 -22.12 18.82
CA ILE A 11 38.25 -20.97 18.36
C ILE A 11 36.84 -21.48 18.04
N LEU A 12 35.90 -21.23 18.95
CA LEU A 12 34.47 -21.45 18.71
C LEU A 12 33.97 -20.34 17.73
N ALA A 13 33.86 -20.68 16.48
CA ALA A 13 33.20 -19.81 15.51
C ALA A 13 31.69 -19.80 15.81
N ALA A 14 31.20 -18.73 16.45
CA ALA A 14 29.78 -18.50 16.62
C ALA A 14 29.19 -18.17 15.22
N THR A 15 28.59 -19.16 14.57
CA THR A 15 27.76 -18.94 13.39
C THR A 15 26.50 -18.21 13.85
N THR A 16 26.43 -16.92 13.64
CA THR A 16 25.19 -16.16 13.78
C THR A 16 24.22 -16.67 12.72
N LEU A 17 23.27 -17.48 13.18
CA LEU A 17 22.15 -17.89 12.37
C LEU A 17 21.33 -16.63 12.08
N HIS A 18 21.54 -16.01 10.92
CA HIS A 18 20.65 -14.95 10.43
C HIS A 18 19.31 -15.63 10.18
N ALA A 19 18.34 -15.39 11.06
CA ALA A 19 16.97 -15.78 10.83
C ALA A 19 16.55 -15.15 9.50
N GLN A 20 16.44 -15.99 8.48
CA GLN A 20 15.94 -15.57 7.17
C GLN A 20 14.51 -15.06 7.38
N THR A 21 14.32 -13.75 7.33
CA THR A 21 13.00 -13.15 7.45
C THR A 21 12.10 -13.77 6.39
N ARG A 22 11.01 -14.40 6.82
CA ARG A 22 10.07 -15.04 5.89
C ARG A 22 9.57 -13.98 4.90
N ALA A 23 9.75 -14.23 3.60
CA ALA A 23 9.27 -13.36 2.54
C ALA A 23 7.73 -13.31 2.47
N LEU A 24 7.03 -14.31 3.03
CA LEU A 24 5.57 -14.42 3.08
C LEU A 24 5.06 -14.23 4.51
N GLN A 25 4.10 -13.32 4.66
CA GLN A 25 3.31 -13.16 5.88
C GLN A 25 1.83 -13.30 5.52
N ILE A 26 1.09 -14.02 6.37
CA ILE A 26 -0.36 -14.23 6.22
C ILE A 26 -1.03 -13.67 7.46
N PHE A 27 -2.01 -12.81 7.24
CA PHE A 27 -2.85 -12.23 8.28
C PHE A 27 -4.28 -12.74 8.08
N GLY A 28 -5.03 -12.91 9.14
CA GLY A 28 -6.37 -13.48 9.10
C GLY A 28 -6.49 -14.83 9.82
N PRO A 29 -7.60 -15.55 9.65
CA PRO A 29 -8.73 -15.21 8.76
C PRO A 29 -9.52 -14.00 9.23
N ASP A 30 -10.06 -13.26 8.26
CA ASP A 30 -10.96 -12.14 8.48
C ASP A 30 -12.36 -12.45 7.96
N HIS A 31 -13.37 -11.70 8.45
CA HIS A 31 -14.73 -11.74 7.97
C HIS A 31 -15.11 -10.35 7.44
N ILE A 32 -15.81 -10.30 6.31
CA ILE A 32 -16.41 -9.05 5.85
C ILE A 32 -17.61 -8.76 6.76
N THR A 33 -17.56 -7.58 7.41
CA THR A 33 -18.64 -7.12 8.30
C THR A 33 -19.58 -6.15 7.63
N GLU A 34 -19.04 -5.27 6.78
CA GLU A 34 -19.80 -4.23 6.11
C GLU A 34 -19.26 -4.02 4.70
N VAL A 35 -20.15 -3.62 3.79
CA VAL A 35 -19.82 -3.24 2.42
C VAL A 35 -20.39 -1.87 2.13
N TYR A 36 -19.54 -0.89 1.88
CA TYR A 36 -19.94 0.46 1.49
C TYR A 36 -19.71 0.66 0.00
N ARG A 37 -20.78 1.00 -0.74
CA ARG A 37 -20.69 1.41 -2.13
C ARG A 37 -20.77 2.92 -2.19
N VAL A 38 -19.81 3.55 -2.85
CA VAL A 38 -19.66 5.00 -2.91
C VAL A 38 -19.65 5.45 -4.36
N SER A 39 -20.43 6.46 -4.65
CA SER A 39 -20.44 7.16 -5.94
C SER A 39 -20.01 8.60 -5.69
N LEU A 40 -19.10 9.07 -6.51
CA LEU A 40 -18.55 10.41 -6.49
C LEU A 40 -18.99 11.17 -7.73
N ASP A 41 -19.45 12.38 -7.51
CA ASP A 41 -19.81 13.32 -8.58
C ASP A 41 -18.59 14.09 -9.08
N ARG A 42 -18.79 14.80 -10.19
CA ARG A 42 -17.81 15.68 -10.80
C ARG A 42 -17.18 16.64 -9.79
N GLY A 43 -15.85 16.74 -9.82
CA GLY A 43 -15.06 17.63 -8.99
C GLY A 43 -14.66 17.07 -7.63
N ALA A 44 -15.24 15.93 -7.22
CA ALA A 44 -14.79 15.22 -6.01
C ALA A 44 -13.33 14.81 -6.12
N LEU A 45 -12.64 14.68 -4.99
CA LEU A 45 -11.26 14.24 -4.92
C LEU A 45 -11.21 12.78 -4.44
N LEU A 46 -10.66 11.90 -5.27
CA LEU A 46 -10.83 10.45 -5.11
C LEU A 46 -10.23 9.91 -3.80
N LEU A 47 -8.96 10.17 -3.51
CA LEU A 47 -8.32 9.67 -2.29
C LEU A 47 -8.90 10.34 -1.05
N GLU A 48 -9.15 11.64 -1.12
CA GLU A 48 -9.74 12.42 -0.01
C GLU A 48 -11.16 11.91 0.32
N SER A 49 -11.92 11.48 -0.70
CA SER A 49 -13.24 10.86 -0.48
C SER A 49 -13.13 9.48 0.17
N ILE A 50 -12.08 8.70 -0.15
CA ILE A 50 -11.79 7.45 0.55
C ILE A 50 -11.45 7.73 2.02
N ASP A 51 -10.60 8.72 2.31
CA ASP A 51 -10.28 9.18 3.66
C ASP A 51 -11.55 9.61 4.43
N ASP A 52 -12.47 10.31 3.77
CA ASP A 52 -13.74 10.71 4.37
C ASP A 52 -14.62 9.51 4.75
N VAL A 53 -14.73 8.50 3.89
CA VAL A 53 -15.48 7.27 4.20
C VAL A 53 -14.85 6.54 5.39
N ILE A 54 -13.52 6.41 5.42
CA ILE A 54 -12.77 5.80 6.53
C ILE A 54 -13.12 6.50 7.84
N ARG A 55 -13.03 7.83 7.86
CA ARG A 55 -13.32 8.65 9.04
C ARG A 55 -14.79 8.57 9.47
N LEU A 56 -15.73 8.72 8.51
CA LEU A 56 -17.17 8.72 8.78
C LEU A 56 -17.71 7.38 9.28
N LYS A 57 -17.07 6.28 8.86
CA LYS A 57 -17.47 4.91 9.22
C LYS A 57 -16.57 4.28 10.26
N SER A 58 -15.56 5.01 10.78
CA SER A 58 -14.60 4.53 11.76
C SER A 58 -13.92 3.21 11.32
N ILE A 59 -13.52 3.15 10.06
CA ILE A 59 -12.92 1.97 9.47
C ILE A 59 -11.45 1.88 9.90
N HIS A 60 -11.04 0.71 10.40
CA HIS A 60 -9.66 0.44 10.77
C HIS A 60 -8.96 -0.47 9.79
N ASP A 61 -9.56 -1.63 9.49
CA ASP A 61 -9.00 -2.63 8.57
C ASP A 61 -10.01 -2.95 7.48
N SER A 62 -9.62 -2.76 6.23
CA SER A 62 -10.51 -2.97 5.09
C SER A 62 -9.74 -3.08 3.78
N GLU A 63 -10.46 -3.42 2.72
CA GLU A 63 -10.03 -3.33 1.34
C GLU A 63 -10.92 -2.36 0.57
N VAL A 64 -10.31 -1.58 -0.33
CA VAL A 64 -11.04 -0.70 -1.25
C VAL A 64 -10.80 -1.16 -2.69
N ILE A 65 -11.87 -1.20 -3.48
CA ILE A 65 -11.82 -1.48 -4.92
C ILE A 65 -12.47 -0.31 -5.66
N ILE A 66 -11.71 0.34 -6.54
CA ILE A 66 -12.22 1.38 -7.42
C ILE A 66 -12.67 0.69 -8.71
N THR A 67 -13.96 0.77 -9.00
CA THR A 67 -14.60 -0.04 -10.04
C THR A 67 -14.72 0.65 -11.38
N SER A 68 -14.94 1.98 -11.37
CA SER A 68 -15.17 2.75 -12.60
C SER A 68 -15.00 4.24 -12.37
N GLY A 69 -14.90 4.99 -13.43
CA GLY A 69 -14.92 6.45 -13.40
C GLY A 69 -13.97 7.10 -14.38
N SER A 70 -13.98 8.42 -14.33
CA SER A 70 -13.08 9.25 -15.12
C SER A 70 -12.55 10.41 -14.29
N VAL A 71 -11.32 10.84 -14.58
CA VAL A 71 -10.64 11.94 -13.88
C VAL A 71 -10.16 13.01 -14.88
N GLU A 72 -10.20 14.28 -14.47
CA GLU A 72 -9.66 15.39 -15.24
C GLU A 72 -8.21 15.74 -14.88
N GLN A 73 -7.78 15.26 -13.72
CA GLN A 73 -6.42 15.36 -13.20
C GLN A 73 -6.19 14.24 -12.20
N CYS A 74 -5.00 13.64 -12.21
CA CYS A 74 -4.62 12.70 -11.16
C CYS A 74 -3.15 12.81 -10.82
N THR A 75 -2.85 12.78 -9.52
CA THR A 75 -1.50 12.69 -8.97
C THR A 75 -1.27 11.28 -8.47
N TYR A 76 -0.12 10.71 -8.80
CA TYR A 76 0.33 9.40 -8.36
C TYR A 76 1.86 9.36 -8.28
N HIS A 77 2.41 8.37 -7.58
CA HIS A 77 3.83 8.08 -7.66
C HIS A 77 4.08 6.61 -8.02
N PHE A 78 5.29 6.33 -8.49
CA PHE A 78 5.76 4.98 -8.71
C PHE A 78 7.22 4.84 -8.26
N VAL A 79 7.61 3.60 -8.00
CA VAL A 79 9.00 3.28 -7.62
C VAL A 79 9.89 3.47 -8.84
N ALA A 80 10.90 4.33 -8.72
CA ALA A 80 11.78 4.74 -9.82
C ALA A 80 13.13 4.02 -9.82
N SER A 81 13.44 3.19 -8.81
CA SER A 81 14.68 2.43 -8.74
C SER A 81 14.47 1.03 -8.16
N THR A 82 15.45 0.15 -8.38
CA THR A 82 15.53 -1.20 -7.78
C THR A 82 16.45 -1.24 -6.56
N ASP A 83 16.86 -0.10 -6.04
CA ASP A 83 17.72 0.01 -4.87
C ASP A 83 17.00 -0.49 -3.61
N LEU A 84 17.78 -0.90 -2.60
CA LEU A 84 17.21 -1.33 -1.31
C LEU A 84 16.40 -0.23 -0.63
N LYS A 85 16.76 1.04 -0.83
CA LYS A 85 16.00 2.21 -0.39
C LYS A 85 15.16 2.70 -1.55
N ALA A 86 13.84 2.58 -1.44
CA ALA A 86 12.92 3.01 -2.49
C ALA A 86 13.08 4.50 -2.81
N GLN A 87 13.10 4.79 -4.12
CA GLN A 87 13.02 6.15 -4.65
C GLN A 87 11.71 6.27 -5.41
N ASN A 88 10.91 7.27 -5.06
CA ASN A 88 9.61 7.49 -5.66
C ASN A 88 9.67 8.68 -6.62
N GLU A 89 9.05 8.54 -7.77
CA GLU A 89 8.82 9.63 -8.72
C GLU A 89 7.34 10.00 -8.72
N TYR A 90 7.04 11.27 -8.43
CA TYR A 90 5.69 11.81 -8.39
C TYR A 90 5.32 12.44 -9.72
N ARG A 91 4.10 12.18 -10.18
CA ARG A 91 3.56 12.75 -11.42
C ARG A 91 2.14 13.23 -11.21
N THR A 92 1.83 14.40 -11.79
CA THR A 92 0.48 14.90 -11.95
C THR A 92 0.15 14.96 -13.43
N VAL A 93 -0.84 14.18 -13.86
CA VAL A 93 -1.36 14.18 -15.22
C VAL A 93 -2.65 14.97 -15.24
N LYS A 94 -2.72 15.94 -16.16
CA LYS A 94 -3.90 16.75 -16.46
C LYS A 94 -4.50 16.30 -17.78
N GLY A 95 -5.83 16.39 -17.89
CA GLY A 95 -6.60 15.97 -19.04
C GLY A 95 -7.47 14.74 -18.75
N PRO A 96 -8.43 14.45 -19.63
CA PRO A 96 -9.38 13.38 -19.42
C PRO A 96 -8.70 12.01 -19.42
N SER A 97 -9.04 11.21 -18.44
CA SER A 97 -8.53 9.84 -18.30
C SER A 97 -9.60 8.94 -17.70
N GLU A 98 -9.69 7.72 -18.21
CA GLU A 98 -10.55 6.68 -17.67
C GLU A 98 -9.85 5.93 -16.53
N ILE A 99 -10.60 5.62 -15.49
CA ILE A 99 -10.15 4.69 -14.45
C ILE A 99 -10.37 3.27 -14.98
N LEU A 100 -9.27 2.55 -15.21
CA LEU A 100 -9.32 1.16 -15.65
C LEU A 100 -9.49 0.21 -14.48
N SER A 101 -8.84 0.52 -13.35
CA SER A 101 -8.84 -0.29 -12.14
C SER A 101 -8.18 0.50 -11.03
N GLY A 102 -8.54 0.20 -9.81
CA GLY A 102 -7.83 0.67 -8.63
C GLY A 102 -8.20 -0.16 -7.42
N GLY A 103 -7.36 -0.12 -6.41
CA GLY A 103 -7.64 -0.81 -5.17
C GLY A 103 -6.46 -0.83 -4.24
N GLY A 104 -6.72 -1.30 -3.03
CA GLY A 104 -5.69 -1.38 -2.01
C GLY A 104 -6.27 -1.67 -0.63
N ILE A 105 -5.40 -1.66 0.35
CA ILE A 105 -5.73 -1.94 1.73
C ILE A 105 -5.88 -0.66 2.54
N ILE A 106 -6.71 -0.74 3.56
CA ILE A 106 -6.78 0.23 4.66
C ILE A 106 -6.32 -0.52 5.90
N ALA A 107 -5.26 -0.05 6.53
CA ALA A 107 -4.71 -0.65 7.75
C ALA A 107 -4.51 0.44 8.80
N ASP A 108 -5.08 0.25 10.00
CA ASP A 108 -5.12 1.25 11.08
C ASP A 108 -5.76 2.58 10.64
N GLY A 109 -6.75 2.52 9.73
CA GLY A 109 -7.41 3.70 9.18
C GLY A 109 -6.64 4.44 8.07
N GLU A 110 -5.46 3.95 7.68
CA GLU A 110 -4.61 4.58 6.66
C GLU A 110 -4.73 3.84 5.32
N PRO A 111 -5.19 4.50 4.25
CA PRO A 111 -5.32 3.87 2.94
C PRO A 111 -3.97 3.73 2.24
N HIS A 112 -3.79 2.62 1.54
CA HIS A 112 -2.70 2.38 0.59
C HIS A 112 -3.30 1.87 -0.70
N VAL A 113 -3.50 2.77 -1.65
CA VAL A 113 -4.29 2.53 -2.85
C VAL A 113 -3.44 2.73 -4.09
N HIS A 114 -3.57 1.83 -5.04
CA HIS A 114 -3.01 1.96 -6.38
C HIS A 114 -4.13 2.21 -7.39
N ILE A 115 -3.79 2.88 -8.49
CA ILE A 115 -4.72 3.19 -9.57
C ILE A 115 -4.07 2.97 -10.93
N ALA A 116 -4.83 2.43 -11.87
CA ALA A 116 -4.49 2.36 -13.29
C ALA A 116 -5.48 3.23 -14.07
N LEU A 117 -4.93 4.10 -14.91
CA LEU A 117 -5.64 5.06 -15.72
C LEU A 117 -5.28 4.87 -17.19
N SER A 118 -6.15 5.34 -18.10
CA SER A 118 -5.82 5.46 -19.51
C SER A 118 -6.27 6.79 -20.09
N SER A 119 -5.48 7.31 -21.02
CA SER A 119 -5.87 8.49 -21.79
C SER A 119 -5.46 8.32 -23.27
N PRO A 120 -6.13 9.03 -24.20
CA PRO A 120 -5.79 8.97 -25.62
C PRO A 120 -4.32 9.33 -25.92
N GLU A 121 -3.77 10.28 -25.16
CA GLU A 121 -2.42 10.79 -25.42
C GLU A 121 -1.31 9.94 -24.79
N LYS A 122 -1.56 9.33 -23.61
CA LYS A 122 -0.53 8.68 -22.80
C LYS A 122 -0.66 7.16 -22.76
N GLY A 123 -1.75 6.60 -23.29
CA GLY A 123 -2.05 5.18 -23.12
C GLY A 123 -2.36 4.85 -21.66
N VAL A 124 -1.91 3.69 -21.19
CA VAL A 124 -2.11 3.22 -19.82
C VAL A 124 -0.98 3.72 -18.91
N TYR A 125 -1.34 4.25 -17.76
CA TYR A 125 -0.41 4.73 -16.74
C TYR A 125 -1.03 4.62 -15.34
N GLY A 126 -0.26 4.83 -14.30
CA GLY A 126 -0.74 4.79 -12.91
C GLY A 126 0.36 4.51 -11.91
N GLY A 127 -0.03 4.18 -10.70
CA GLY A 127 0.86 3.92 -9.57
C GLY A 127 0.13 4.05 -8.25
N HIS A 128 0.84 4.44 -7.21
CA HIS A 128 0.28 4.75 -5.91
C HIS A 128 -0.56 6.04 -6.00
N LEU A 129 -1.82 5.96 -5.63
CA LEU A 129 -2.75 7.10 -5.66
C LEU A 129 -2.35 8.15 -4.64
N GLU A 130 -2.24 9.39 -5.09
CA GLU A 130 -1.94 10.55 -4.28
C GLU A 130 -3.12 11.52 -4.22
N LYS A 131 -3.07 12.45 -3.28
CA LYS A 131 -4.08 13.51 -3.16
C LYS A 131 -4.15 14.38 -4.42
N GLY A 132 -5.35 14.90 -4.72
CA GLY A 132 -5.59 15.77 -5.87
C GLY A 132 -6.00 15.06 -7.16
N CYS A 133 -6.40 13.77 -7.08
CA CYS A 133 -7.01 13.06 -8.19
C CYS A 133 -8.49 13.48 -8.30
N ARG A 134 -8.82 14.36 -9.26
CA ARG A 134 -10.15 15.01 -9.39
C ARG A 134 -11.02 14.29 -10.39
N VAL A 135 -12.21 13.92 -9.98
CA VAL A 135 -13.25 13.26 -10.78
C VAL A 135 -13.75 14.18 -11.90
N LEU A 136 -13.79 13.65 -13.14
CA LEU A 136 -14.26 14.37 -14.32
C LEU A 136 -15.79 14.30 -14.47
N TYR A 137 -16.37 13.11 -14.47
CA TYR A 137 -17.82 12.91 -14.57
C TYR A 137 -18.35 12.19 -13.33
N LEU A 138 -17.88 10.99 -13.10
CA LEU A 138 -18.20 10.17 -11.94
C LEU A 138 -16.99 9.31 -11.58
N ALA A 139 -16.95 8.79 -10.36
CA ALA A 139 -16.10 7.67 -9.97
C ALA A 139 -16.82 6.85 -8.91
N GLU A 140 -16.60 5.54 -8.93
CA GLU A 140 -17.25 4.60 -8.01
C GLU A 140 -16.21 3.70 -7.36
N PHE A 141 -16.40 3.47 -6.07
CA PHE A 141 -15.59 2.52 -5.32
C PHE A 141 -16.40 1.78 -4.26
N THR A 142 -15.89 0.63 -3.87
CA THR A 142 -16.47 -0.19 -2.79
C THR A 142 -15.42 -0.38 -1.71
N VAL A 143 -15.83 -0.26 -0.44
CA VAL A 143 -15.02 -0.57 0.73
C VAL A 143 -15.60 -1.80 1.41
N PHE A 144 -14.74 -2.81 1.66
CA PHE A 144 -15.06 -4.04 2.40
C PHE A 144 -14.42 -3.94 3.78
N SER A 145 -15.21 -3.69 4.81
CA SER A 145 -14.73 -3.64 6.19
C SER A 145 -14.54 -5.03 6.77
N PHE A 146 -13.43 -5.24 7.49
CA PHE A 146 -13.06 -6.55 8.04
C PHE A 146 -13.08 -6.57 9.56
N SER A 147 -13.29 -7.78 10.11
CA SER A 147 -13.11 -8.09 11.54
C SER A 147 -12.74 -9.56 11.72
N GLY A 148 -12.29 -9.90 12.93
CA GLY A 148 -11.97 -11.27 13.34
C GLY A 148 -10.49 -11.61 13.28
N GLY A 149 -9.73 -10.96 12.41
CA GLY A 149 -8.29 -11.08 12.35
C GLY A 149 -7.55 -10.17 13.33
N PRO A 150 -6.22 -10.22 13.35
CA PRO A 150 -5.42 -9.32 14.15
C PRO A 150 -5.46 -7.90 13.57
N PRO A 151 -5.54 -6.84 14.41
CA PRO A 151 -5.43 -5.47 13.93
C PRO A 151 -4.12 -5.27 13.16
N LEU A 152 -4.23 -4.64 11.99
CA LEU A 152 -3.09 -4.41 11.11
C LEU A 152 -2.64 -2.96 11.13
N THR A 153 -1.38 -2.75 10.82
CA THR A 153 -0.79 -1.42 10.63
C THR A 153 0.34 -1.51 9.62
N ARG A 154 0.82 -0.36 9.14
CA ARG A 154 1.99 -0.29 8.26
C ARG A 154 3.11 0.44 8.98
N LYS A 155 4.26 -0.22 9.14
CA LYS A 155 5.45 0.36 9.77
C LYS A 155 6.65 0.32 8.85
N SER A 156 7.46 1.36 8.94
CA SER A 156 8.69 1.47 8.16
C SER A 156 9.73 0.45 8.61
N ASN A 157 10.33 -0.26 7.65
CA ASN A 157 11.51 -1.08 7.90
C ASN A 157 12.79 -0.21 7.89
N GLN A 158 13.96 -0.84 8.06
CA GLN A 158 15.26 -0.16 8.06
C GLN A 158 15.60 0.57 6.74
N ASN A 159 14.93 0.22 5.64
CA ASN A 159 15.11 0.82 4.33
C ASN A 159 14.05 1.90 4.01
N GLY A 160 13.19 2.25 4.99
CA GLY A 160 12.12 3.23 4.83
C GLY A 160 10.88 2.72 4.12
N ILE A 161 10.77 1.41 3.87
CA ILE A 161 9.61 0.80 3.20
C ILE A 161 8.55 0.46 4.23
N LEU A 162 7.32 0.94 4.01
CA LEU A 162 6.16 0.64 4.85
C LEU A 162 5.66 -0.78 4.57
N LEU A 163 5.82 -1.67 5.54
CA LEU A 163 5.38 -3.06 5.48
C LEU A 163 4.13 -3.26 6.34
N LEU A 164 3.20 -4.06 5.83
CA LEU A 164 2.03 -4.50 6.59
C LEU A 164 2.47 -5.46 7.71
N GLN A 165 1.96 -5.24 8.91
CA GLN A 165 2.24 -6.07 10.09
C GLN A 165 1.13 -5.95 11.12
N LYS A 166 1.13 -6.86 12.09
CA LYS A 166 0.23 -6.75 13.24
C LYS A 166 0.55 -5.48 14.04
N LYS A 167 -0.51 -4.82 14.50
CA LYS A 167 -0.42 -3.63 15.34
C LYS A 167 0.19 -3.94 16.71
#